data_e859cc5914d6186aa628598f1d9acf23
#
_entry.id   e859cc5914d6186aa628598f1d9acf23
#
_cell.length_a   1.000
_cell.length_b   1.000
_cell.length_c   1.000
_cell.angle_alpha   90.00
_cell.angle_beta   90.00
_cell.angle_gamma   90.00
#
_symmetry.space_group_name_H-M   'P 1'
#
loop_
_entity.id
_entity.type
_entity.pdbx_description
1 polymer ?
#
loop_
_entity_poly.entity_id
_entity_poly.type
_entity_poly.pdbx_seq_one_letter_code
_entity_poly.pdbx_strand_id
1 'polypeptide(L)'
;MPRATIKDVAARAGLSISTVNRAIHEPAKVREETLQMIVKASEDVGFYGLVAMKHSLAAARPKIRVGILLLQRKRAFYQNLAQALQDAATSWRDHQVMTRIEYLDELTPQNVSDGLLRLAETSDALAVVAPEHPIVAATIEELASRNIKTFALVSQLSARCSVGYVGLDAWKVGRTAGWAFDNFCKVPGKIGILVGNHRYRCQETNESGFRSYFREHQRGFELLEAQSTFETASIAQEVTEQMLETHPDLVGLFISGGGVSGAAAALRNSGKAKEIFAVGYDLTDVTRAALIDGTINVLISHPLQALAHEAIAAMIQSYEGGQDFPPQSVSLPFEIYTSENL
;
A
#
# COMPACT_ATOMS: atom_id res chain seq x y z
N MET A 1 37.29 -27.99 -16.17
CA MET A 1 37.61 -27.88 -14.74
C MET A 1 36.82 -28.95 -13.99
N PRO A 2 37.39 -29.66 -13.00
CA PRO A 2 36.62 -30.59 -12.18
C PRO A 2 35.51 -29.85 -11.45
N ARG A 3 34.35 -30.48 -11.34
CA ARG A 3 33.18 -29.88 -10.64
C ARG A 3 33.49 -29.82 -9.15
N ALA A 4 33.20 -28.67 -8.52
CA ALA A 4 33.36 -28.51 -7.08
C ALA A 4 32.48 -29.51 -6.32
N THR A 5 33.02 -30.11 -5.28
CA THR A 5 32.42 -31.16 -4.46
C THR A 5 32.06 -30.64 -3.06
N ILE A 6 31.32 -31.45 -2.30
CA ILE A 6 31.02 -31.14 -0.87
C ILE A 6 32.31 -30.99 -0.03
N LYS A 7 33.39 -31.69 -0.41
CA LYS A 7 34.68 -31.53 0.27
C LYS A 7 35.29 -30.14 0.05
N ASP A 8 35.15 -29.60 -1.18
CA ASP A 8 35.66 -28.27 -1.51
C ASP A 8 34.85 -27.19 -0.76
N VAL A 9 33.54 -27.36 -0.66
CA VAL A 9 32.66 -26.47 0.16
C VAL A 9 33.08 -26.53 1.63
N ALA A 10 33.27 -27.75 2.20
CA ALA A 10 33.66 -27.93 3.59
C ALA A 10 35.02 -27.26 3.89
N ALA A 11 36.00 -27.48 3.01
CA ALA A 11 37.31 -26.86 3.12
C ALA A 11 37.25 -25.32 3.03
N ARG A 12 36.43 -24.78 2.10
CA ARG A 12 36.24 -23.33 1.91
C ARG A 12 35.52 -22.68 3.08
N ALA A 13 34.53 -23.40 3.68
CA ALA A 13 33.76 -22.93 4.83
C ALA A 13 34.52 -23.12 6.19
N GLY A 14 35.59 -23.89 6.24
CA GLY A 14 36.23 -24.27 7.50
C GLY A 14 35.41 -25.23 8.36
N LEU A 15 34.56 -26.05 7.75
CA LEU A 15 33.62 -26.92 8.42
C LEU A 15 33.85 -28.39 8.08
N SER A 16 33.26 -29.30 8.87
CA SER A 16 33.30 -30.73 8.56
C SER A 16 32.37 -31.09 7.37
N ILE A 17 32.74 -32.12 6.61
CA ILE A 17 31.91 -32.66 5.52
C ILE A 17 30.52 -33.06 6.04
N SER A 18 30.44 -33.61 7.26
CA SER A 18 29.17 -33.99 7.86
C SER A 18 28.25 -32.80 8.16
N THR A 19 28.85 -31.63 8.53
CA THR A 19 28.11 -30.39 8.74
C THR A 19 27.53 -29.87 7.41
N VAL A 20 28.31 -29.89 6.34
CA VAL A 20 27.85 -29.50 4.99
C VAL A 20 26.75 -30.44 4.49
N ASN A 21 26.92 -31.76 4.65
CA ASN A 21 25.90 -32.73 4.30
C ASN A 21 24.58 -32.51 5.07
N ARG A 22 24.70 -32.21 6.37
CA ARG A 22 23.52 -31.91 7.21
C ARG A 22 22.83 -30.63 6.73
N ALA A 23 23.58 -29.60 6.37
CA ALA A 23 23.02 -28.38 5.80
C ALA A 23 22.26 -28.59 4.49
N ILE A 24 22.68 -29.56 3.68
CA ILE A 24 22.02 -29.89 2.41
C ILE A 24 20.73 -30.71 2.64
N HIS A 25 20.75 -31.68 3.56
CA HIS A 25 19.64 -32.64 3.70
C HIS A 25 18.70 -32.33 4.87
N GLU A 26 19.21 -31.65 5.92
CA GLU A 26 18.47 -31.35 7.16
C GLU A 26 18.79 -29.94 7.63
N PRO A 27 18.53 -28.90 6.81
CA PRO A 27 18.96 -27.52 7.10
C PRO A 27 18.38 -26.98 8.40
N ALA A 28 17.18 -27.38 8.78
CA ALA A 28 16.53 -26.98 10.04
C ALA A 28 17.31 -27.43 11.30
N LYS A 29 18.24 -28.37 11.18
CA LYS A 29 19.10 -28.84 12.28
C LYS A 29 20.46 -28.15 12.35
N VAL A 30 20.70 -27.15 11.49
CA VAL A 30 21.97 -26.40 11.40
C VAL A 30 21.70 -24.93 11.74
N ARG A 31 22.58 -24.33 12.53
CA ARG A 31 22.45 -22.91 12.92
C ARG A 31 22.52 -22.01 11.69
N GLU A 32 21.71 -20.94 11.68
CA GLU A 32 21.60 -20.00 10.56
C GLU A 32 22.96 -19.44 10.11
N GLU A 33 23.81 -19.00 11.05
CA GLU A 33 25.16 -18.51 10.75
C GLU A 33 26.00 -19.54 9.98
N THR A 34 25.90 -20.81 10.39
CA THR A 34 26.61 -21.93 9.73
C THR A 34 26.06 -22.18 8.33
N LEU A 35 24.74 -22.06 8.14
CA LEU A 35 24.09 -22.19 6.84
C LEU A 35 24.55 -21.10 5.88
N GLN A 36 24.62 -19.85 6.34
CA GLN A 36 25.10 -18.70 5.55
C GLN A 36 26.58 -18.88 5.14
N MET A 37 27.43 -19.38 6.06
CA MET A 37 28.82 -19.71 5.74
C MET A 37 28.93 -20.78 4.64
N ILE A 38 28.09 -21.83 4.71
CA ILE A 38 28.09 -22.91 3.72
C ILE A 38 27.57 -22.41 2.37
N VAL A 39 26.52 -21.59 2.34
CA VAL A 39 25.99 -20.99 1.10
C VAL A 39 27.07 -20.14 0.44
N LYS A 40 27.70 -19.24 1.18
CA LYS A 40 28.79 -18.39 0.67
C LYS A 40 29.96 -19.20 0.13
N ALA A 41 30.41 -20.20 0.89
CA ALA A 41 31.48 -21.09 0.44
C ALA A 41 31.09 -21.86 -0.82
N SER A 42 29.82 -22.30 -0.95
CA SER A 42 29.30 -22.98 -2.14
C SER A 42 29.26 -22.07 -3.37
N GLU A 43 28.97 -20.79 -3.19
CA GLU A 43 29.04 -19.78 -4.25
C GLU A 43 30.49 -19.56 -4.70
N ASP A 44 31.39 -19.38 -3.73
CA ASP A 44 32.80 -19.13 -3.99
C ASP A 44 33.47 -20.25 -4.80
N VAL A 45 33.14 -21.51 -4.54
CA VAL A 45 33.70 -22.66 -5.24
C VAL A 45 32.91 -23.10 -6.47
N GLY A 46 31.77 -22.51 -6.75
CA GLY A 46 30.89 -22.89 -7.87
C GLY A 46 30.30 -24.30 -7.69
N PHE A 47 29.82 -24.61 -6.47
CA PHE A 47 29.24 -25.92 -6.17
C PHE A 47 27.99 -26.17 -6.97
N TYR A 48 27.94 -27.25 -7.74
CA TYR A 48 26.82 -27.59 -8.63
C TYR A 48 25.50 -27.83 -7.86
N GLY A 49 25.56 -28.29 -6.61
CA GLY A 49 24.42 -28.52 -5.74
C GLY A 49 23.86 -27.24 -5.07
N LEU A 50 24.43 -26.06 -5.31
CA LEU A 50 24.04 -24.81 -4.67
C LEU A 50 22.56 -24.48 -4.90
N VAL A 51 22.02 -24.70 -6.10
CA VAL A 51 20.62 -24.43 -6.42
C VAL A 51 19.68 -25.34 -5.62
N ALA A 52 19.98 -26.62 -5.55
CA ALA A 52 19.21 -27.59 -4.76
C ALA A 52 19.30 -27.27 -3.26
N MET A 53 20.48 -26.87 -2.76
CA MET A 53 20.66 -26.45 -1.38
C MET A 53 19.85 -25.20 -1.04
N LYS A 54 19.92 -24.16 -1.88
CA LYS A 54 19.11 -22.94 -1.71
C LYS A 54 17.61 -23.26 -1.70
N HIS A 55 17.17 -24.17 -2.57
CA HIS A 55 15.78 -24.62 -2.61
C HIS A 55 15.39 -25.37 -1.33
N SER A 56 16.23 -26.27 -0.84
CA SER A 56 16.00 -27.02 0.41
C SER A 56 15.94 -26.08 1.64
N LEU A 57 16.86 -25.09 1.69
CA LEU A 57 16.85 -24.04 2.73
C LEU A 57 15.58 -23.21 2.68
N ALA A 58 15.17 -22.78 1.51
CA ALA A 58 13.91 -22.04 1.34
C ALA A 58 12.69 -22.87 1.75
N ALA A 59 12.66 -24.17 1.44
CA ALA A 59 11.56 -25.05 1.83
C ALA A 59 11.50 -25.35 3.35
N ALA A 60 12.61 -25.20 4.06
CA ALA A 60 12.69 -25.43 5.51
C ALA A 60 12.28 -24.20 6.35
N ARG A 61 12.08 -23.03 5.71
CA ARG A 61 11.65 -21.81 6.41
C ARG A 61 10.25 -21.96 6.98
N PRO A 62 9.96 -21.33 8.15
CA PRO A 62 8.60 -21.24 8.66
C PRO A 62 7.66 -20.67 7.59
N LYS A 63 6.47 -21.26 7.49
CA LYS A 63 5.46 -20.82 6.52
C LYS A 63 4.46 -19.92 7.21
N ILE A 64 4.13 -18.81 6.57
CA ILE A 64 3.01 -17.95 6.94
C ILE A 64 2.11 -17.73 5.73
N ARG A 65 0.81 -17.89 5.91
CA ARG A 65 -0.21 -17.67 4.89
C ARG A 65 -0.88 -16.34 5.14
N VAL A 66 -0.80 -15.46 4.18
CA VAL A 66 -1.33 -14.09 4.25
C VAL A 66 -2.46 -13.93 3.23
N GLY A 67 -3.67 -13.65 3.72
CA GLY A 67 -4.81 -13.28 2.91
C GLY A 67 -4.87 -11.77 2.72
N ILE A 68 -5.05 -11.32 1.49
CA ILE A 68 -5.08 -9.90 1.16
C ILE A 68 -6.34 -9.61 0.36
N LEU A 69 -7.20 -8.72 0.88
CA LEU A 69 -8.42 -8.30 0.22
C LEU A 69 -8.25 -6.89 -0.32
N LEU A 70 -8.21 -6.76 -1.63
CA LEU A 70 -8.10 -5.50 -2.36
C LEU A 70 -9.39 -5.17 -3.11
N LEU A 71 -9.45 -3.98 -3.69
CA LEU A 71 -10.63 -3.46 -4.34
C LEU A 71 -10.39 -3.36 -5.86
N GLN A 72 -11.48 -3.34 -6.64
CA GLN A 72 -11.49 -2.94 -8.06
C GLN A 72 -10.25 -3.37 -8.86
N ARG A 73 -10.19 -4.64 -9.23
CA ARG A 73 -9.04 -5.28 -9.91
C ARG A 73 -8.49 -4.49 -11.12
N LYS A 74 -9.34 -3.71 -11.79
CA LYS A 74 -8.96 -2.92 -12.97
C LYS A 74 -8.24 -1.60 -12.65
N ARG A 75 -8.21 -1.16 -11.38
CA ARG A 75 -7.53 0.08 -10.99
C ARG A 75 -6.03 -0.15 -10.86
N ALA A 76 -5.26 0.67 -11.57
CA ALA A 76 -3.80 0.60 -11.58
C ALA A 76 -3.20 0.66 -10.16
N PHE A 77 -3.73 1.49 -9.26
CA PHE A 77 -3.28 1.55 -7.87
C PHE A 77 -3.31 0.18 -7.18
N TYR A 78 -4.44 -0.55 -7.27
CA TYR A 78 -4.56 -1.86 -6.61
C TYR A 78 -3.77 -2.96 -7.31
N GLN A 79 -3.56 -2.85 -8.63
CA GLN A 79 -2.67 -3.74 -9.37
C GLN A 79 -1.21 -3.56 -8.92
N ASN A 80 -0.77 -2.30 -8.83
CA ASN A 80 0.58 -1.95 -8.39
C ASN A 80 0.81 -2.34 -6.92
N LEU A 81 -0.17 -2.11 -6.05
CA LEU A 81 -0.12 -2.53 -4.64
C LEU A 81 -0.04 -4.06 -4.50
N ALA A 82 -0.86 -4.79 -5.27
CA ALA A 82 -0.83 -6.26 -5.26
C ALA A 82 0.53 -6.80 -5.71
N GLN A 83 1.10 -6.23 -6.77
CA GLN A 83 2.43 -6.63 -7.24
C GLN A 83 3.49 -6.34 -6.18
N ALA A 84 3.48 -5.16 -5.57
CA ALA A 84 4.42 -4.81 -4.51
C ALA A 84 4.31 -5.76 -3.30
N LEU A 85 3.09 -6.14 -2.91
CA LEU A 85 2.86 -7.11 -1.82
C LEU A 85 3.38 -8.51 -2.17
N GLN A 86 3.21 -8.96 -3.41
CA GLN A 86 3.76 -10.24 -3.89
C GLN A 86 5.29 -10.22 -3.93
N ASP A 87 5.88 -9.12 -4.39
CA ASP A 87 7.34 -8.95 -4.46
C ASP A 87 7.95 -8.92 -3.05
N ALA A 88 7.33 -8.19 -2.12
CA ALA A 88 7.74 -8.15 -0.72
C ALA A 88 7.67 -9.54 -0.08
N ALA A 89 6.58 -10.27 -0.26
CA ALA A 89 6.41 -11.63 0.24
C ALA A 89 7.46 -12.61 -0.33
N THR A 90 7.71 -12.53 -1.64
CA THR A 90 8.67 -13.41 -2.34
C THR A 90 10.12 -13.11 -1.92
N SER A 91 10.44 -11.85 -1.65
CA SER A 91 11.79 -11.42 -1.24
C SER A 91 12.10 -11.68 0.23
N TRP A 92 11.12 -12.10 1.04
CA TRP A 92 11.30 -12.32 2.47
C TRP A 92 12.24 -13.50 2.74
N ARG A 93 13.25 -13.27 3.59
CA ARG A 93 14.36 -14.24 3.74
C ARG A 93 14.11 -15.26 4.84
N ASP A 94 13.46 -14.87 5.93
CA ASP A 94 13.36 -15.69 7.15
C ASP A 94 12.11 -16.57 7.17
N HIS A 95 11.10 -16.24 6.35
CA HIS A 95 9.84 -16.97 6.20
C HIS A 95 9.54 -17.28 4.75
N GLN A 96 8.80 -18.37 4.53
CA GLN A 96 8.09 -18.60 3.28
C GLN A 96 6.70 -17.95 3.37
N VAL A 97 6.58 -16.72 2.88
CA VAL A 97 5.31 -15.99 2.89
C VAL A 97 4.48 -16.40 1.67
N MET A 98 3.32 -17.00 1.94
CA MET A 98 2.37 -17.44 0.91
C MET A 98 1.21 -16.44 0.87
N THR A 99 1.12 -15.65 -0.18
CA THR A 99 0.06 -14.64 -0.36
C THR A 99 -1.12 -15.21 -1.15
N ARG A 100 -2.34 -14.93 -0.68
CA ARG A 100 -3.58 -15.10 -1.44
C ARG A 100 -4.26 -13.76 -1.56
N ILE A 101 -4.30 -13.19 -2.78
CA ILE A 101 -4.90 -11.89 -3.06
C ILE A 101 -6.25 -12.08 -3.73
N GLU A 102 -7.30 -11.52 -3.13
CA GLU A 102 -8.64 -11.44 -3.70
C GLU A 102 -9.03 -9.98 -3.95
N TYR A 103 -9.88 -9.76 -4.95
CA TYR A 103 -10.37 -8.44 -5.32
C TYR A 103 -11.89 -8.40 -5.23
N LEU A 104 -12.40 -7.26 -4.78
CA LEU A 104 -13.83 -6.96 -4.78
C LEU A 104 -14.11 -5.87 -5.84
N ASP A 105 -14.94 -6.20 -6.82
CA ASP A 105 -15.40 -5.21 -7.81
C ASP A 105 -16.60 -4.42 -7.25
N GLU A 106 -17.49 -5.05 -6.49
CA GLU A 106 -18.57 -4.40 -5.75
C GLU A 106 -18.17 -4.16 -4.30
N LEU A 107 -18.19 -2.88 -3.88
CA LEU A 107 -17.74 -2.43 -2.58
C LEU A 107 -18.86 -2.39 -1.53
N THR A 108 -19.71 -3.42 -1.48
CA THR A 108 -20.70 -3.53 -0.41
C THR A 108 -20.03 -4.01 0.89
N PRO A 109 -20.48 -3.55 2.05
CA PRO A 109 -19.95 -4.02 3.34
C PRO A 109 -20.08 -5.55 3.51
N GLN A 110 -21.11 -6.15 2.94
CA GLN A 110 -21.31 -7.60 2.98
C GLN A 110 -20.25 -8.33 2.15
N ASN A 111 -19.95 -7.85 0.93
CA ASN A 111 -18.92 -8.46 0.09
C ASN A 111 -17.52 -8.37 0.76
N VAL A 112 -17.24 -7.28 1.47
CA VAL A 112 -15.99 -7.15 2.27
C VAL A 112 -15.97 -8.20 3.38
N SER A 113 -17.06 -8.33 4.14
CA SER A 113 -17.21 -9.32 5.20
C SER A 113 -17.00 -10.74 4.68
N ASP A 114 -17.73 -11.11 3.63
CA ASP A 114 -17.66 -12.45 3.02
C ASP A 114 -16.26 -12.75 2.45
N GLY A 115 -15.61 -11.74 1.88
CA GLY A 115 -14.22 -11.84 1.38
C GLY A 115 -13.22 -12.10 2.49
N LEU A 116 -13.33 -11.38 3.61
CA LEU A 116 -12.49 -11.57 4.79
C LEU A 116 -12.69 -12.97 5.40
N LEU A 117 -13.92 -13.41 5.59
CA LEU A 117 -14.24 -14.74 6.14
C LEU A 117 -13.69 -15.85 5.24
N ARG A 118 -13.84 -15.73 3.92
CA ARG A 118 -13.33 -16.68 2.93
C ARG A 118 -11.79 -16.78 2.92
N LEU A 119 -11.10 -15.64 3.00
CA LEU A 119 -9.64 -15.59 3.10
C LEU A 119 -9.14 -16.19 4.41
N ALA A 120 -9.88 -15.96 5.50
CA ALA A 120 -9.53 -16.45 6.83
C ALA A 120 -9.47 -17.98 6.94
N GLU A 121 -10.20 -18.73 6.09
CA GLU A 121 -10.17 -20.20 6.09
C GLU A 121 -8.77 -20.77 5.78
N THR A 122 -7.96 -20.01 5.05
CA THR A 122 -6.66 -20.49 4.56
C THR A 122 -5.49 -19.56 4.91
N SER A 123 -5.72 -18.57 5.77
CA SER A 123 -4.71 -17.55 6.11
C SER A 123 -4.46 -17.48 7.62
N ASP A 124 -3.25 -17.15 7.98
CA ASP A 124 -2.80 -16.97 9.36
C ASP A 124 -2.91 -15.49 9.81
N ALA A 125 -2.89 -14.57 8.84
CA ALA A 125 -3.14 -13.14 9.01
C ALA A 125 -3.82 -12.56 7.77
N LEU A 126 -4.56 -11.47 7.95
CA LEU A 126 -5.29 -10.79 6.87
C LEU A 126 -4.87 -9.34 6.73
N ALA A 127 -4.81 -8.87 5.48
CA ALA A 127 -4.70 -7.46 5.15
C ALA A 127 -5.88 -7.03 4.27
N VAL A 128 -6.42 -5.83 4.47
CA VAL A 128 -7.60 -5.35 3.76
C VAL A 128 -7.56 -3.86 3.48
N VAL A 129 -7.99 -3.48 2.29
CA VAL A 129 -8.41 -2.11 2.00
C VAL A 129 -9.94 -2.09 1.99
N ALA A 130 -10.57 -1.34 2.87
CA ALA A 130 -12.03 -1.27 2.94
C ALA A 130 -12.51 0.08 3.49
N PRO A 131 -13.75 0.49 3.16
CA PRO A 131 -14.41 1.59 3.86
C PRO A 131 -14.87 1.17 5.25
N GLU A 132 -14.93 2.11 6.17
CA GLU A 132 -15.48 1.93 7.53
C GLU A 132 -16.96 1.52 7.47
N HIS A 133 -17.30 0.40 8.13
CA HIS A 133 -18.67 -0.02 8.27
C HIS A 133 -18.86 -0.97 9.48
N PRO A 134 -19.99 -0.90 10.22
CA PRO A 134 -20.24 -1.77 11.37
C PRO A 134 -20.17 -3.28 11.05
N ILE A 135 -20.63 -3.71 9.86
CA ILE A 135 -20.52 -5.10 9.41
C ILE A 135 -19.05 -5.52 9.30
N VAL A 136 -18.20 -4.68 8.71
CA VAL A 136 -16.76 -4.95 8.57
C VAL A 136 -16.11 -5.02 9.95
N ALA A 137 -16.44 -4.08 10.85
CA ALA A 137 -15.94 -4.09 12.22
C ALA A 137 -16.33 -5.38 12.97
N ALA A 138 -17.58 -5.80 12.89
CA ALA A 138 -18.05 -7.05 13.51
C ALA A 138 -17.34 -8.28 12.94
N THR A 139 -17.08 -8.31 11.64
CA THR A 139 -16.29 -9.40 11.01
C THR A 139 -14.85 -9.44 11.53
N ILE A 140 -14.21 -8.27 11.66
CA ILE A 140 -12.84 -8.19 12.22
C ILE A 140 -12.84 -8.68 13.69
N GLU A 141 -13.85 -8.35 14.48
CA GLU A 141 -14.00 -8.82 15.87
C GLU A 141 -14.18 -10.36 15.93
N GLU A 142 -15.00 -10.93 15.03
CA GLU A 142 -15.15 -12.38 14.88
C GLU A 142 -13.81 -13.05 14.54
N LEU A 143 -13.08 -12.51 13.55
CA LEU A 143 -11.78 -13.04 13.14
C LEU A 143 -10.75 -12.97 14.28
N ALA A 144 -10.76 -11.89 15.04
CA ALA A 144 -9.90 -11.75 16.23
C ALA A 144 -10.22 -12.81 17.28
N SER A 145 -11.50 -13.17 17.50
CA SER A 145 -11.90 -14.25 18.40
C SER A 145 -11.38 -15.62 17.95
N ARG A 146 -11.12 -15.79 16.66
CA ARG A 146 -10.50 -16.98 16.03
C ARG A 146 -8.97 -16.88 15.95
N ASN A 147 -8.38 -15.87 16.62
CA ASN A 147 -6.95 -15.57 16.60
C ASN A 147 -6.38 -15.22 15.20
N ILE A 148 -7.22 -14.73 14.30
CA ILE A 148 -6.81 -14.23 12.98
C ILE A 148 -6.72 -12.70 13.04
N LYS A 149 -5.50 -12.18 12.95
CA LYS A 149 -5.24 -10.75 13.06
C LYS A 149 -5.45 -10.07 11.71
N THR A 150 -6.10 -8.90 11.76
CA THR A 150 -6.43 -8.12 10.56
C THR A 150 -5.64 -6.81 10.56
N PHE A 151 -5.09 -6.48 9.39
CA PHE A 151 -4.36 -5.25 9.12
C PHE A 151 -5.10 -4.43 8.07
N ALA A 152 -5.45 -3.21 8.41
CA ALA A 152 -5.98 -2.24 7.47
C ALA A 152 -4.83 -1.64 6.64
N LEU A 153 -4.96 -1.65 5.33
CA LEU A 153 -4.01 -1.00 4.41
C LEU A 153 -4.61 0.30 3.87
N VAL A 154 -3.77 1.31 3.70
CA VAL A 154 -4.14 2.60 3.10
C VAL A 154 -5.13 3.41 3.95
N SER A 155 -6.24 2.83 4.37
CA SER A 155 -7.26 3.47 5.20
C SER A 155 -7.44 2.71 6.50
N GLN A 156 -7.37 3.39 7.63
CA GLN A 156 -7.61 2.81 8.95
C GLN A 156 -9.02 2.23 9.06
N LEU A 157 -9.14 1.15 9.82
CA LEU A 157 -10.41 0.55 10.21
C LEU A 157 -10.51 0.49 11.74
N SER A 158 -11.72 0.63 12.24
CA SER A 158 -12.03 0.55 13.67
C SER A 158 -12.81 -0.73 13.99
N ALA A 159 -12.48 -1.35 15.13
CA ALA A 159 -13.21 -2.44 15.75
C ALA A 159 -13.00 -2.36 17.27
N ARG A 160 -13.74 -3.15 18.06
CA ARG A 160 -13.52 -3.25 19.51
C ARG A 160 -12.23 -3.97 19.87
N CYS A 161 -11.70 -4.77 18.94
CA CYS A 161 -10.38 -5.39 19.06
C CYS A 161 -9.30 -4.53 18.38
N SER A 162 -8.04 -4.87 18.62
CA SER A 162 -6.91 -4.21 17.95
C SER A 162 -6.87 -4.58 16.46
N VAL A 163 -6.84 -3.57 15.61
CA VAL A 163 -6.65 -3.68 14.15
C VAL A 163 -5.31 -3.07 13.81
N GLY A 164 -4.48 -3.81 13.06
CA GLY A 164 -3.23 -3.28 12.56
C GLY A 164 -3.48 -2.22 11.47
N TYR A 165 -2.50 -1.39 11.22
CA TYR A 165 -2.58 -0.40 10.15
C TYR A 165 -1.23 -0.22 9.47
N VAL A 166 -1.23 -0.17 8.15
CA VAL A 166 -0.08 0.26 7.36
C VAL A 166 -0.54 1.22 6.27
N GLY A 167 -0.07 2.44 6.34
CA GLY A 167 -0.47 3.50 5.41
C GLY A 167 0.16 4.84 5.74
N LEU A 168 -0.42 5.92 5.24
CA LEU A 168 0.08 7.27 5.43
C LEU A 168 -0.53 7.95 6.67
N ASP A 169 0.15 8.97 7.17
CA ASP A 169 -0.47 9.96 8.06
C ASP A 169 -1.38 10.87 7.22
N ALA A 170 -2.65 10.49 7.13
CA ALA A 170 -3.63 11.17 6.30
C ALA A 170 -3.83 12.66 6.68
N TRP A 171 -3.68 13.00 7.97
CA TRP A 171 -3.73 14.40 8.40
C TRP A 171 -2.61 15.23 7.78
N LYS A 172 -1.38 14.71 7.82
CA LYS A 172 -0.24 15.37 7.18
C LYS A 172 -0.36 15.48 5.68
N VAL A 173 -0.93 14.46 5.03
CA VAL A 173 -1.25 14.49 3.59
C VAL A 173 -2.14 15.69 3.26
N GLY A 174 -3.27 15.83 3.96
CA GLY A 174 -4.18 16.96 3.76
C GLY A 174 -3.52 18.31 4.01
N ARG A 175 -2.76 18.43 5.10
CA ARG A 175 -2.03 19.67 5.40
C ARG A 175 -0.98 20.00 4.35
N THR A 176 -0.28 19.01 3.82
CA THR A 176 0.72 19.20 2.75
C THR A 176 0.05 19.63 1.44
N ALA A 177 -1.11 19.05 1.10
CA ALA A 177 -1.91 19.54 -0.02
C ALA A 177 -2.29 21.02 0.16
N GLY A 178 -2.80 21.41 1.34
CA GLY A 178 -3.10 22.80 1.67
C GLY A 178 -1.89 23.72 1.53
N TRP A 179 -0.74 23.29 2.05
CA TRP A 179 0.52 24.00 1.90
C TRP A 179 0.92 24.19 0.42
N ALA A 180 0.71 23.16 -0.42
CA ALA A 180 1.02 23.27 -1.85
C ALA A 180 0.15 24.33 -2.54
N PHE A 181 -1.15 24.38 -2.25
CA PHE A 181 -2.02 25.45 -2.77
C PHE A 181 -1.58 26.83 -2.30
N ASP A 182 -1.29 26.98 -1.01
CA ASP A 182 -0.90 28.25 -0.41
C ASP A 182 0.41 28.83 -1.01
N ASN A 183 1.33 27.97 -1.41
CA ASN A 183 2.63 28.39 -1.95
C ASN A 183 2.68 28.47 -3.48
N PHE A 184 1.89 27.67 -4.21
CA PHE A 184 2.01 27.56 -5.65
C PHE A 184 0.79 28.04 -6.42
N CYS A 185 -0.39 28.14 -5.82
CA CYS A 185 -1.55 28.75 -6.46
C CYS A 185 -1.36 30.28 -6.48
N LYS A 186 -1.28 30.83 -7.70
CA LYS A 186 -0.83 32.21 -7.93
C LYS A 186 -1.82 33.27 -7.51
N VAL A 187 -3.10 32.94 -7.49
CA VAL A 187 -4.18 33.87 -7.18
C VAL A 187 -5.15 33.24 -6.17
N PRO A 188 -5.66 34.03 -5.21
CA PRO A 188 -6.71 33.57 -4.32
C PRO A 188 -8.02 33.36 -5.09
N GLY A 189 -8.85 32.45 -4.59
CA GLY A 189 -10.13 32.13 -5.21
C GLY A 189 -10.72 30.86 -4.61
N LYS A 190 -11.63 30.19 -5.31
CA LYS A 190 -12.27 28.98 -4.85
C LYS A 190 -11.43 27.74 -5.11
N ILE A 191 -11.37 26.84 -4.13
CA ILE A 191 -10.74 25.53 -4.27
C ILE A 191 -11.81 24.45 -4.13
N GLY A 192 -11.97 23.66 -5.18
CA GLY A 192 -12.82 22.48 -5.18
C GLY A 192 -12.15 21.32 -4.46
N ILE A 193 -12.95 20.48 -3.80
CA ILE A 193 -12.48 19.29 -3.10
C ILE A 193 -13.26 18.08 -3.61
N LEU A 194 -12.53 17.07 -4.10
CA LEU A 194 -13.08 15.78 -4.48
C LEU A 194 -12.61 14.72 -3.51
N VAL A 195 -13.54 13.92 -3.00
CA VAL A 195 -13.26 12.73 -2.19
C VAL A 195 -13.85 11.51 -2.89
N GLY A 196 -13.19 10.37 -2.79
CA GLY A 196 -13.73 9.15 -3.39
C GLY A 196 -14.96 8.67 -2.63
N ASN A 197 -14.83 8.47 -1.32
CA ASN A 197 -15.92 8.11 -0.44
C ASN A 197 -15.56 8.47 1.01
N HIS A 198 -16.42 9.21 1.71
CA HIS A 198 -16.22 9.65 3.10
C HIS A 198 -16.09 8.49 4.11
N ARG A 199 -16.50 7.26 3.75
CA ARG A 199 -16.28 6.09 4.60
C ARG A 199 -14.84 5.58 4.59
N TYR A 200 -13.98 6.06 3.67
CA TYR A 200 -12.54 5.86 3.79
C TYR A 200 -11.95 6.90 4.74
N ARG A 201 -11.58 6.43 5.93
CA ARG A 201 -11.08 7.29 7.00
C ARG A 201 -9.86 8.11 6.59
N CYS A 202 -9.00 7.57 5.73
CA CYS A 202 -7.87 8.32 5.17
C CYS A 202 -8.33 9.54 4.38
N GLN A 203 -9.38 9.43 3.56
CA GLN A 203 -9.87 10.53 2.72
C GLN A 203 -10.57 11.61 3.55
N GLU A 204 -11.39 11.21 4.53
CA GLU A 204 -12.01 12.14 5.48
C GLU A 204 -10.95 12.89 6.30
N THR A 205 -9.90 12.19 6.74
CA THR A 205 -8.79 12.80 7.49
C THR A 205 -7.94 13.70 6.60
N ASN A 206 -7.72 13.34 5.33
CA ASN A 206 -7.05 14.21 4.35
C ASN A 206 -7.82 15.54 4.18
N GLU A 207 -9.15 15.47 3.96
CA GLU A 207 -9.99 16.66 3.85
C GLU A 207 -9.94 17.51 5.12
N SER A 208 -10.06 16.90 6.28
CA SER A 208 -9.99 17.58 7.57
C SER A 208 -8.64 18.28 7.76
N GLY A 209 -7.53 17.63 7.41
CA GLY A 209 -6.19 18.21 7.44
C GLY A 209 -6.04 19.38 6.47
N PHE A 210 -6.59 19.25 5.25
CA PHE A 210 -6.62 20.30 4.24
C PHE A 210 -7.37 21.54 4.72
N ARG A 211 -8.60 21.39 5.21
CA ARG A 211 -9.40 22.48 5.77
C ARG A 211 -8.76 23.11 7.00
N SER A 212 -8.11 22.29 7.84
CA SER A 212 -7.38 22.80 9.03
C SER A 212 -6.22 23.69 8.64
N TYR A 213 -5.49 23.37 7.57
CA TYR A 213 -4.42 24.23 7.08
C TYR A 213 -4.92 25.64 6.77
N PHE A 214 -6.01 25.78 6.02
CA PHE A 214 -6.56 27.07 5.62
C PHE A 214 -7.25 27.83 6.77
N ARG A 215 -7.72 27.14 7.81
CA ARG A 215 -8.18 27.82 9.04
C ARG A 215 -7.05 28.52 9.78
N GLU A 216 -5.83 27.98 9.70
CA GLU A 216 -4.64 28.58 10.31
C GLU A 216 -4.00 29.66 9.41
N HIS A 217 -4.06 29.48 8.08
CA HIS A 217 -3.40 30.32 7.09
C HIS A 217 -4.42 31.01 6.18
N GLN A 218 -5.00 32.13 6.71
CA GLN A 218 -6.04 32.88 6.00
C GLN A 218 -5.45 33.70 4.85
N ARG A 219 -5.36 33.11 3.63
CA ARG A 219 -4.81 33.78 2.43
C ARG A 219 -5.84 34.05 1.34
N GLY A 220 -7.12 34.15 1.69
CA GLY A 220 -8.19 34.53 0.75
C GLY A 220 -8.68 33.39 -0.16
N PHE A 221 -8.38 32.13 0.19
CA PHE A 221 -8.99 30.98 -0.47
C PHE A 221 -10.33 30.62 0.19
N GLU A 222 -11.32 30.35 -0.64
CA GLU A 222 -12.61 29.77 -0.26
C GLU A 222 -12.64 28.30 -0.59
N LEU A 223 -12.83 27.44 0.43
CA LEU A 223 -12.91 25.99 0.24
C LEU A 223 -14.36 25.57 -0.01
N LEU A 224 -14.63 25.01 -1.18
CA LEU A 224 -15.95 24.47 -1.49
C LEU A 224 -16.25 23.21 -0.65
N GLU A 225 -17.54 22.87 -0.57
CA GLU A 225 -17.95 21.60 0.02
C GLU A 225 -17.42 20.42 -0.80
N ALA A 226 -16.93 19.39 -0.10
CA ALA A 226 -16.36 18.22 -0.73
C ALA A 226 -17.42 17.45 -1.51
N GLN A 227 -17.09 17.08 -2.75
CA GLN A 227 -17.94 16.30 -3.62
C GLN A 227 -17.43 14.85 -3.70
N SER A 228 -18.37 13.89 -3.54
CA SER A 228 -18.03 12.47 -3.60
C SER A 228 -17.96 11.98 -5.05
N THR A 229 -16.87 11.30 -5.41
CA THR A 229 -16.69 10.68 -6.74
C THR A 229 -17.09 9.21 -6.75
N PHE A 230 -17.44 8.63 -5.59
CA PHE A 230 -17.71 7.20 -5.40
C PHE A 230 -16.63 6.28 -5.98
N GLU A 231 -15.38 6.75 -5.95
CA GLU A 231 -14.23 6.04 -6.53
C GLU A 231 -14.35 5.80 -8.05
N THR A 232 -15.20 6.55 -8.75
CA THR A 232 -15.57 6.34 -10.16
C THR A 232 -15.09 7.50 -11.04
N ALA A 233 -14.36 7.19 -12.11
CA ALA A 233 -13.79 8.21 -13.00
C ALA A 233 -14.86 9.03 -13.73
N SER A 234 -15.95 8.42 -14.20
CA SER A 234 -17.04 9.14 -14.88
C SER A 234 -17.76 10.11 -13.95
N ILE A 235 -18.02 9.72 -12.71
CA ILE A 235 -18.64 10.62 -11.71
C ILE A 235 -17.68 11.76 -11.36
N ALA A 236 -16.40 11.46 -11.17
CA ALA A 236 -15.40 12.50 -10.92
C ALA A 236 -15.30 13.51 -12.08
N GLN A 237 -15.41 13.04 -13.32
CA GLN A 237 -15.46 13.91 -14.48
C GLN A 237 -16.68 14.82 -14.47
N GLU A 238 -17.88 14.25 -14.32
CA GLU A 238 -19.14 14.98 -14.28
C GLU A 238 -19.16 16.04 -13.17
N VAL A 239 -18.79 15.64 -11.95
CA VAL A 239 -18.72 16.55 -10.80
C VAL A 239 -17.71 17.68 -11.03
N THR A 240 -16.56 17.39 -11.65
CA THR A 240 -15.55 18.39 -11.96
C THR A 240 -16.05 19.36 -13.04
N GLU A 241 -16.68 18.87 -14.11
CA GLU A 241 -17.29 19.70 -15.17
C GLU A 241 -18.35 20.62 -14.59
N GLN A 242 -19.26 20.10 -13.76
CA GLN A 242 -20.27 20.90 -13.07
C GLN A 242 -19.65 21.96 -12.15
N MET A 243 -18.58 21.63 -11.43
CA MET A 243 -17.87 22.56 -10.54
C MET A 243 -17.24 23.70 -11.34
N LEU A 244 -16.63 23.41 -12.50
CA LEU A 244 -16.04 24.40 -13.41
C LEU A 244 -17.08 25.35 -14.04
N GLU A 245 -18.28 24.85 -14.28
CA GLU A 245 -19.40 25.66 -14.79
C GLU A 245 -19.99 26.55 -13.70
N THR A 246 -20.21 25.98 -12.50
CA THR A 246 -20.87 26.69 -11.38
C THR A 246 -19.97 27.72 -10.71
N HIS A 247 -18.66 27.50 -10.75
CA HIS A 247 -17.64 28.35 -10.12
C HIS A 247 -16.61 28.83 -11.14
N PRO A 248 -16.92 29.89 -11.92
CA PRO A 248 -15.97 30.46 -12.89
C PRO A 248 -14.68 31.00 -12.25
N ASP A 249 -14.73 31.30 -10.97
CA ASP A 249 -13.64 31.77 -10.09
C ASP A 249 -12.89 30.62 -9.38
N LEU A 250 -13.08 29.37 -9.85
CA LEU A 250 -12.31 28.22 -9.35
C LEU A 250 -10.84 28.36 -9.77
N VAL A 251 -9.94 28.34 -8.81
CA VAL A 251 -8.49 28.47 -9.03
C VAL A 251 -7.73 27.19 -8.67
N GLY A 252 -8.37 26.28 -7.94
CA GLY A 252 -7.73 25.06 -7.47
C GLY A 252 -8.67 23.86 -7.37
N LEU A 253 -8.10 22.65 -7.47
CA LEU A 253 -8.81 21.40 -7.30
C LEU A 253 -7.97 20.39 -6.49
N PHE A 254 -8.43 20.03 -5.29
CA PHE A 254 -7.85 18.98 -4.47
C PHE A 254 -8.61 17.67 -4.65
N ILE A 255 -7.92 16.62 -5.11
CA ILE A 255 -8.49 15.30 -5.38
C ILE A 255 -7.93 14.33 -4.36
N SER A 256 -8.68 14.10 -3.26
CA SER A 256 -8.25 13.36 -2.07
C SER A 256 -8.57 11.86 -2.14
N GLY A 257 -8.71 11.29 -3.30
CA GLY A 257 -9.06 9.86 -3.41
C GLY A 257 -9.19 9.40 -4.84
N GLY A 258 -10.03 8.39 -5.09
CA GLY A 258 -10.27 7.90 -6.43
C GLY A 258 -11.03 8.89 -7.31
N GLY A 259 -10.90 8.71 -8.63
CA GLY A 259 -11.50 9.59 -9.63
C GLY A 259 -10.52 10.58 -10.27
N VAL A 260 -9.22 10.55 -9.90
CA VAL A 260 -8.19 11.48 -10.45
C VAL A 260 -8.18 11.49 -11.98
N SER A 261 -8.34 10.35 -12.63
CA SER A 261 -8.40 10.27 -14.10
C SER A 261 -9.58 11.02 -14.71
N GLY A 262 -10.75 10.95 -14.07
CA GLY A 262 -11.94 11.68 -14.51
C GLY A 262 -11.81 13.18 -14.31
N ALA A 263 -11.33 13.60 -13.13
CA ALA A 263 -11.08 15.02 -12.86
C ALA A 263 -10.04 15.60 -13.84
N ALA A 264 -8.96 14.88 -14.15
CA ALA A 264 -7.98 15.28 -15.14
C ALA A 264 -8.57 15.37 -16.56
N ALA A 265 -9.48 14.46 -16.93
CA ALA A 265 -10.20 14.52 -18.20
C ALA A 265 -11.07 15.79 -18.29
N ALA A 266 -11.84 16.11 -17.24
CA ALA A 266 -12.66 17.31 -17.16
C ALA A 266 -11.82 18.60 -17.31
N LEU A 267 -10.69 18.67 -16.59
CA LEU A 267 -9.76 19.80 -16.67
C LEU A 267 -9.23 19.99 -18.10
N ARG A 268 -8.84 18.90 -18.78
CA ARG A 268 -8.38 18.98 -20.18
C ARG A 268 -9.48 19.42 -21.12
N ASN A 269 -10.67 18.82 -21.01
CA ASN A 269 -11.80 19.11 -21.90
C ASN A 269 -12.29 20.56 -21.76
N SER A 270 -12.21 21.15 -20.56
CA SER A 270 -12.60 22.53 -20.31
C SER A 270 -11.61 23.57 -20.87
N GLY A 271 -10.41 23.15 -21.26
CA GLY A 271 -9.32 24.05 -21.62
C GLY A 271 -8.69 24.82 -20.46
N LYS A 272 -9.19 24.65 -19.22
CA LYS A 272 -8.74 25.38 -18.02
C LYS A 272 -7.60 24.69 -17.26
N ALA A 273 -7.05 23.59 -17.77
CA ALA A 273 -6.02 22.81 -17.07
C ALA A 273 -4.78 23.63 -16.66
N LYS A 274 -4.45 24.69 -17.40
CA LYS A 274 -3.32 25.59 -17.06
C LYS A 274 -3.67 26.70 -16.08
N GLU A 275 -4.95 26.93 -15.83
CA GLU A 275 -5.47 27.99 -14.96
C GLU A 275 -5.76 27.45 -13.56
N ILE A 276 -6.12 26.18 -13.45
CA ILE A 276 -6.48 25.48 -12.23
C ILE A 276 -5.25 24.77 -11.64
N PHE A 277 -4.85 25.16 -10.42
CA PHE A 277 -3.83 24.42 -9.70
C PHE A 277 -4.43 23.13 -9.13
N ALA A 278 -3.96 21.97 -9.60
CA ALA A 278 -4.51 20.68 -9.19
C ALA A 278 -3.52 19.86 -8.38
N VAL A 279 -3.98 19.36 -7.22
CA VAL A 279 -3.27 18.39 -6.39
C VAL A 279 -4.04 17.08 -6.41
N GLY A 280 -3.40 16.02 -6.89
CA GLY A 280 -3.99 14.70 -7.00
C GLY A 280 -3.33 13.67 -6.08
N TYR A 281 -3.74 12.41 -6.26
CA TYR A 281 -3.35 11.32 -5.39
C TYR A 281 -2.83 10.13 -6.21
N ASP A 282 -1.78 9.50 -5.71
CA ASP A 282 -1.10 8.31 -6.22
C ASP A 282 -0.52 8.40 -7.65
N LEU A 283 0.71 7.91 -7.78
CA LEU A 283 1.40 7.84 -9.05
C LEU A 283 0.98 6.58 -9.82
N THR A 284 0.36 6.80 -10.97
CA THR A 284 -0.03 5.80 -11.96
C THR A 284 0.33 6.31 -13.35
N ASP A 285 0.22 5.48 -14.40
CA ASP A 285 0.49 5.95 -15.77
C ASP A 285 -0.38 7.14 -16.16
N VAL A 286 -1.66 7.15 -15.74
CA VAL A 286 -2.61 8.23 -16.03
C VAL A 286 -2.23 9.52 -15.31
N THR A 287 -1.88 9.43 -14.03
CA THR A 287 -1.50 10.61 -13.24
C THR A 287 -0.10 11.10 -13.59
N ARG A 288 0.82 10.21 -13.98
CA ARG A 288 2.11 10.56 -14.57
C ARG A 288 1.94 11.40 -15.83
N ALA A 289 1.09 10.96 -16.76
CA ALA A 289 0.78 11.72 -17.96
C ALA A 289 0.15 13.09 -17.64
N ALA A 290 -0.69 13.17 -16.62
CA ALA A 290 -1.31 14.42 -16.19
C ALA A 290 -0.32 15.40 -15.52
N LEU A 291 0.73 14.90 -14.87
CA LEU A 291 1.86 15.73 -14.39
C LEU A 291 2.67 16.27 -15.57
N ILE A 292 3.00 15.41 -16.54
CA ILE A 292 3.83 15.78 -17.71
C ILE A 292 3.15 16.86 -18.56
N ASP A 293 1.85 16.74 -18.80
CA ASP A 293 1.10 17.73 -19.59
C ASP A 293 0.64 18.95 -18.75
N GLY A 294 0.87 18.94 -17.45
CA GLY A 294 0.56 20.01 -16.50
C GLY A 294 -0.93 20.15 -16.20
N THR A 295 -1.73 19.11 -16.43
CA THR A 295 -3.15 19.04 -15.98
C THR A 295 -3.22 18.89 -14.46
N ILE A 296 -2.30 18.15 -13.87
CA ILE A 296 -2.07 18.06 -12.42
C ILE A 296 -0.70 18.64 -12.13
N ASN A 297 -0.57 19.40 -11.06
CA ASN A 297 0.67 20.08 -10.70
C ASN A 297 1.48 19.31 -9.64
N VAL A 298 0.79 18.65 -8.72
CA VAL A 298 1.40 17.90 -7.62
C VAL A 298 0.61 16.61 -7.39
N LEU A 299 1.32 15.52 -7.18
CA LEU A 299 0.75 14.27 -6.66
C LEU A 299 1.35 13.97 -5.29
N ILE A 300 0.50 13.57 -4.36
CA ILE A 300 0.90 12.93 -3.11
C ILE A 300 0.64 11.44 -3.26
N SER A 301 1.66 10.62 -3.04
CA SER A 301 1.60 9.20 -3.38
C SER A 301 2.03 8.30 -2.23
N HIS A 302 1.42 7.11 -2.19
CA HIS A 302 1.90 6.03 -1.33
C HIS A 302 3.22 5.48 -1.86
N PRO A 303 4.24 5.28 -1.00
CA PRO A 303 5.46 4.55 -1.33
C PRO A 303 5.14 3.04 -1.36
N LEU A 304 4.58 2.54 -2.46
CA LEU A 304 3.98 1.19 -2.52
C LEU A 304 4.93 0.07 -2.12
N GLN A 305 6.22 0.18 -2.46
CA GLN A 305 7.21 -0.84 -2.08
C GLN A 305 7.44 -0.86 -0.57
N ALA A 306 7.57 0.31 0.06
CA ALA A 306 7.71 0.42 1.50
C ALA A 306 6.42 -0.02 2.22
N LEU A 307 5.24 0.38 1.70
CA LEU A 307 3.95 -0.03 2.25
C LEU A 307 3.80 -1.56 2.23
N ALA A 308 4.14 -2.18 1.12
CA ALA A 308 4.07 -3.63 0.97
C ALA A 308 5.06 -4.35 1.91
N HIS A 309 6.29 -3.86 2.00
CA HIS A 309 7.30 -4.41 2.89
C HIS A 309 6.85 -4.34 4.35
N GLU A 310 6.42 -3.17 4.82
CA GLU A 310 5.96 -2.97 6.19
C GLU A 310 4.67 -3.76 6.51
N ALA A 311 3.77 -3.91 5.53
CA ALA A 311 2.58 -4.73 5.71
C ALA A 311 2.94 -6.21 5.94
N ILE A 312 3.83 -6.77 5.12
CA ILE A 312 4.31 -8.14 5.28
C ILE A 312 5.07 -8.29 6.60
N ALA A 313 5.95 -7.35 6.94
CA ALA A 313 6.70 -7.35 8.20
C ALA A 313 5.79 -7.35 9.43
N ALA A 314 4.80 -6.45 9.46
CA ALA A 314 3.85 -6.34 10.57
C ALA A 314 3.02 -7.61 10.76
N MET A 315 2.59 -8.25 9.66
CA MET A 315 1.85 -9.52 9.70
C MET A 315 2.73 -10.66 10.23
N ILE A 316 3.99 -10.76 9.81
CA ILE A 316 4.93 -11.77 10.29
C ILE A 316 5.21 -11.57 11.79
N GLN A 317 5.56 -10.35 12.21
CA GLN A 317 5.82 -10.04 13.62
C GLN A 317 4.61 -10.36 14.51
N SER A 318 3.42 -10.03 14.03
CA SER A 318 2.18 -10.34 14.75
C SER A 318 1.89 -11.83 14.82
N TYR A 319 2.26 -12.61 13.82
CA TYR A 319 2.15 -14.06 13.81
C TYR A 319 3.15 -14.72 14.79
N GLU A 320 4.42 -14.29 14.76
CA GLU A 320 5.47 -14.80 15.65
C GLU A 320 5.24 -14.43 17.10
N GLY A 321 4.72 -13.24 17.37
CA GLY A 321 4.42 -12.73 18.70
C GLY A 321 3.24 -13.45 19.39
N GLY A 322 2.50 -14.30 18.68
CA GLY A 322 1.41 -15.11 19.23
C GLY A 322 0.18 -14.29 19.61
N GLN A 323 -0.68 -14.86 20.47
CA GLN A 323 -2.01 -14.29 20.77
C GLN A 323 -1.95 -12.94 21.48
N ASP A 324 -1.01 -12.76 22.40
CA ASP A 324 -0.90 -11.56 23.24
C ASP A 324 -0.20 -10.38 22.54
N PHE A 325 0.36 -10.60 21.34
CA PHE A 325 1.03 -9.54 20.59
C PHE A 325 0.02 -8.78 19.72
N PRO A 326 -0.29 -7.50 20.03
CA PRO A 326 -1.28 -6.75 19.27
C PRO A 326 -0.73 -6.42 17.87
N PRO A 327 -1.61 -6.38 16.84
CA PRO A 327 -1.21 -5.91 15.53
C PRO A 327 -0.77 -4.45 15.60
N GLN A 328 0.34 -4.16 14.94
CA GLN A 328 0.98 -2.84 14.98
C GLN A 328 0.38 -1.87 13.96
N SER A 329 0.52 -0.57 14.24
CA SER A 329 0.19 0.51 13.31
C SER A 329 1.48 1.19 12.84
N VAL A 330 1.69 1.21 11.53
CA VAL A 330 2.85 1.78 10.87
C VAL A 330 2.41 2.93 9.97
N SER A 331 2.85 4.14 10.29
CA SER A 331 2.65 5.31 9.43
C SER A 331 3.91 5.58 8.62
N LEU A 332 3.75 5.58 7.30
CA LEU A 332 4.83 5.79 6.34
C LEU A 332 4.93 7.26 5.91
N PRO A 333 6.11 7.75 5.53
CA PRO A 333 6.25 8.99 4.79
C PRO A 333 5.60 8.82 3.41
N PHE A 334 4.92 9.88 2.92
CA PHE A 334 4.43 9.92 1.55
C PHE A 334 5.47 10.50 0.60
N GLU A 335 5.29 10.19 -0.69
CA GLU A 335 6.09 10.74 -1.78
C GLU A 335 5.35 11.91 -2.42
N ILE A 336 6.10 12.91 -2.90
CA ILE A 336 5.56 14.06 -3.64
C ILE A 336 6.17 14.04 -5.04
N TYR A 337 5.29 14.04 -6.04
CA TYR A 337 5.67 14.09 -7.44
C TYR A 337 5.19 15.36 -8.12
N THR A 338 6.05 15.88 -8.98
CA THR A 338 5.81 16.98 -9.90
C THR A 338 6.29 16.55 -11.30
N SER A 339 6.15 17.39 -12.31
CA SER A 339 6.74 17.11 -13.64
C SER A 339 8.26 16.91 -13.62
N GLU A 340 8.96 17.36 -12.57
CA GLU A 340 10.42 17.43 -12.54
C GLU A 340 11.09 16.22 -11.84
N ASN A 341 10.33 15.35 -11.20
CA ASN A 341 10.89 14.21 -10.44
C ASN A 341 10.20 12.87 -10.73
N LEU A 342 9.73 12.66 -11.97
CA LEU A 342 9.03 11.47 -12.44
C LEU A 342 9.97 10.33 -12.87
#